data_103f9d2a4c1a45a29cbdb5786064aab7
#
_entry.id   103f9d2a4c1a45a29cbdb5786064aab7
#
_cell.length_a   1.000
_cell.length_b   1.000
_cell.length_c   1.000
_cell.angle_alpha   90.00
_cell.angle_beta   90.00
_cell.angle_gamma   90.00
#
_symmetry.space_group_name_H-M   'P 1'
#
loop_
_entity.id
_entity.type
_entity.pdbx_description
1 polymer ?
#
loop_
_entity_poly.entity_id
_entity_poly.type
_entity_poly.pdbx_seq_one_letter_code
_entity_poly.pdbx_strand_id
1 'polypeptide(L)'
;MDDLPAVWKATCHVFEKAGVPPLTLEGFRERFELPFVGFYKSHIPDIPIEQLEAWFHEAFSAEQDSVRPLNHAAEFLDYCQKMELRCFVLSAIHPRHFEQHLAQTGFASYFEQTYTGIWDKRDEIHALMERHTLNPEETLYIGDMEHDVETAHHAGIPACAVLTGFKGLEALRQTKPELLVEHLGELRERMVSSQLDPIASINLSQNPFPIPTVGALIHDHQGRVLMI
;
A
#
# COMPACT_ATOMS: atom_id res chain seq x y z
N MET A 1 2.84 4.28 5.98
CA MET A 1 2.33 5.24 7.00
C MET A 1 1.11 4.66 7.66
N ASP A 2 0.89 4.94 8.94
CA ASP A 2 -0.36 4.62 9.65
C ASP A 2 -1.32 5.81 9.50
N ASP A 3 -1.96 5.89 8.36
CA ASP A 3 -2.90 6.96 8.01
C ASP A 3 -4.38 6.51 8.05
N LEU A 4 -4.65 5.23 8.28
CA LEU A 4 -5.99 4.69 8.37
C LEU A 4 -6.91 5.48 9.34
N PRO A 5 -6.49 5.86 10.57
CA PRO A 5 -7.33 6.66 11.45
C PRO A 5 -7.65 8.04 10.87
N ALA A 6 -6.68 8.68 10.21
CA ALA A 6 -6.86 10.00 9.61
C ALA A 6 -7.79 9.94 8.37
N VAL A 7 -7.61 8.94 7.52
CA VAL A 7 -8.47 8.69 6.34
C VAL A 7 -9.91 8.38 6.77
N TRP A 8 -10.10 7.53 7.79
CA TRP A 8 -11.43 7.24 8.34
C TRP A 8 -12.12 8.50 8.88
N LYS A 9 -11.44 9.30 9.68
CA LYS A 9 -12.00 10.57 10.20
C LYS A 9 -12.36 11.54 9.08
N ALA A 10 -11.49 11.70 8.07
CA ALA A 10 -11.76 12.54 6.92
C ALA A 10 -12.98 12.02 6.13
N THR A 11 -13.11 10.71 5.97
CA THR A 11 -14.28 10.10 5.33
C THR A 11 -15.57 10.32 6.15
N CYS A 12 -15.50 10.20 7.48
CA CYS A 12 -16.64 10.52 8.35
C CYS A 12 -17.09 11.98 8.17
N HIS A 13 -16.15 12.91 8.07
CA HIS A 13 -16.45 14.32 7.81
C HIS A 13 -17.15 14.53 6.45
N VAL A 14 -16.70 13.83 5.40
CA VAL A 14 -17.37 13.85 4.09
C VAL A 14 -18.84 13.35 4.22
N PHE A 15 -19.03 12.24 4.94
CA PHE A 15 -20.37 11.66 5.16
C PHE A 15 -21.28 12.62 5.91
N GLU A 16 -20.78 13.27 6.97
CA GLU A 16 -21.52 14.27 7.73
C GLU A 16 -21.93 15.47 6.86
N LYS A 17 -21.00 16.01 6.05
CA LYS A 17 -21.30 17.10 5.10
C LYS A 17 -22.32 16.69 4.04
N ALA A 18 -22.32 15.44 3.63
CA ALA A 18 -23.28 14.87 2.69
C ALA A 18 -24.64 14.51 3.32
N GLY A 19 -24.78 14.63 4.65
CA GLY A 19 -26.00 14.23 5.37
C GLY A 19 -26.17 12.71 5.48
N VAL A 20 -25.12 11.93 5.29
CA VAL A 20 -25.09 10.47 5.41
C VAL A 20 -24.48 10.07 6.75
N PRO A 21 -25.05 9.08 7.47
CA PRO A 21 -24.47 8.62 8.73
C PRO A 21 -23.02 8.12 8.54
N PRO A 22 -22.07 8.57 9.39
CA PRO A 22 -20.69 8.13 9.30
C PRO A 22 -20.56 6.64 9.63
N LEU A 23 -19.56 6.01 9.04
CA LEU A 23 -19.22 4.61 9.30
C LEU A 23 -18.40 4.48 10.58
N THR A 24 -18.59 3.36 11.31
CA THR A 24 -17.59 2.95 12.30
C THR A 24 -16.27 2.61 11.61
N LEU A 25 -15.14 2.62 12.33
CA LEU A 25 -13.85 2.24 11.75
C LEU A 25 -13.88 0.83 11.15
N GLU A 26 -14.53 -0.11 11.82
CA GLU A 26 -14.72 -1.47 11.32
C GLU A 26 -15.57 -1.49 10.04
N GLY A 27 -16.71 -0.82 10.04
CA GLY A 27 -17.56 -0.69 8.85
C GLY A 27 -16.89 0.05 7.69
N PHE A 28 -15.97 0.97 7.98
CA PHE A 28 -15.13 1.60 6.97
C PHE A 28 -14.13 0.59 6.39
N ARG A 29 -13.38 -0.14 7.23
CA ARG A 29 -12.44 -1.16 6.79
C ARG A 29 -13.07 -2.25 5.93
N GLU A 30 -14.30 -2.64 6.24
CA GLU A 30 -15.04 -3.63 5.45
C GLU A 30 -15.41 -3.12 4.06
N ARG A 31 -15.84 -1.85 3.94
CA ARG A 31 -16.47 -1.31 2.74
C ARG A 31 -15.57 -0.45 1.88
N PHE A 32 -14.54 0.16 2.48
CA PHE A 32 -13.63 1.02 1.73
C PHE A 32 -12.87 0.21 0.68
N GLU A 33 -12.84 0.71 -0.53
CA GLU A 33 -12.18 0.07 -1.68
C GLU A 33 -11.44 1.11 -2.52
N LEU A 34 -10.48 0.66 -3.29
CA LEU A 34 -9.85 1.42 -4.35
C LEU A 34 -10.22 0.83 -5.72
N PRO A 35 -10.44 1.65 -6.73
CA PRO A 35 -10.44 3.13 -6.68
C PRO A 35 -11.59 3.70 -5.85
N PHE A 36 -11.30 4.66 -4.98
CA PHE A 36 -12.26 5.23 -4.00
C PHE A 36 -13.53 5.85 -4.62
N VAL A 37 -13.52 6.10 -5.92
CA VAL A 37 -14.69 6.60 -6.66
C VAL A 37 -15.86 5.62 -6.55
N GLY A 38 -15.61 4.30 -6.58
CA GLY A 38 -16.62 3.26 -6.40
C GLY A 38 -17.24 3.34 -5.01
N PHE A 39 -16.41 3.43 -3.99
CA PHE A 39 -16.83 3.58 -2.60
C PHE A 39 -17.74 4.79 -2.38
N TYR A 40 -17.35 5.98 -2.86
CA TYR A 40 -18.20 7.17 -2.71
C TYR A 40 -19.49 7.09 -3.52
N LYS A 41 -19.45 6.56 -4.75
CA LYS A 41 -20.67 6.39 -5.56
C LYS A 41 -21.69 5.46 -4.92
N SER A 42 -21.25 4.44 -4.19
CA SER A 42 -22.17 3.52 -3.51
C SER A 42 -22.83 4.12 -2.27
N HIS A 43 -22.24 5.13 -1.64
CA HIS A 43 -22.72 5.74 -0.40
C HIS A 43 -23.31 7.15 -0.61
N ILE A 44 -22.79 7.92 -1.56
CA ILE A 44 -23.11 9.34 -1.81
C ILE A 44 -23.22 9.59 -3.32
N PRO A 45 -24.18 8.97 -4.02
CA PRO A 45 -24.26 9.01 -5.49
C PRO A 45 -24.57 10.38 -6.08
N ASP A 46 -25.20 11.28 -5.31
CA ASP A 46 -25.77 12.54 -5.81
C ASP A 46 -24.79 13.72 -5.74
N ILE A 47 -23.62 13.54 -5.13
CA ILE A 47 -22.62 14.61 -4.99
C ILE A 47 -21.42 14.32 -5.92
N PRO A 48 -20.98 15.32 -6.73
CA PRO A 48 -19.81 15.16 -7.59
C PRO A 48 -18.56 14.76 -6.80
N ILE A 49 -17.73 13.88 -7.39
CA ILE A 49 -16.54 13.35 -6.74
C ILE A 49 -15.54 14.46 -6.36
N GLU A 50 -15.45 15.48 -7.19
CA GLU A 50 -14.56 16.63 -6.96
C GLU A 50 -14.93 17.39 -5.68
N GLN A 51 -16.24 17.45 -5.37
CA GLN A 51 -16.72 18.07 -4.13
C GLN A 51 -16.41 17.20 -2.91
N LEU A 52 -16.58 15.87 -3.04
CA LEU A 52 -16.26 14.92 -1.98
C LEU A 52 -14.75 14.91 -1.68
N GLU A 53 -13.91 14.97 -2.71
CA GLU A 53 -12.45 15.11 -2.56
C GLU A 53 -12.07 16.41 -1.88
N ALA A 54 -12.69 17.54 -2.23
CA ALA A 54 -12.42 18.82 -1.59
C ALA A 54 -12.69 18.75 -0.07
N TRP A 55 -13.82 18.17 0.34
CA TRP A 55 -14.14 17.97 1.75
C TRP A 55 -13.20 16.98 2.44
N PHE A 56 -12.83 15.91 1.76
CA PHE A 56 -11.87 14.94 2.27
C PHE A 56 -10.51 15.59 2.53
N HIS A 57 -9.96 16.33 1.56
CA HIS A 57 -8.66 16.97 1.69
C HIS A 57 -8.64 18.07 2.76
N GLU A 58 -9.74 18.81 2.93
CA GLU A 58 -9.91 19.77 4.02
C GLU A 58 -9.75 19.06 5.38
N ALA A 59 -10.49 17.98 5.60
CA ALA A 59 -10.48 17.24 6.86
C ALA A 59 -9.18 16.46 7.06
N PHE A 60 -8.65 15.81 6.04
CA PHE A 60 -7.41 15.05 6.12
C PHE A 60 -6.21 15.96 6.45
N SER A 61 -6.18 17.16 5.88
CA SER A 61 -5.12 18.15 6.21
C SER A 61 -5.07 18.50 7.68
N ALA A 62 -6.20 18.51 8.39
CA ALA A 62 -6.26 18.77 9.82
C ALA A 62 -5.73 17.59 10.67
N GLU A 63 -5.83 16.36 10.15
CA GLU A 63 -5.37 15.14 10.82
C GLU A 63 -3.93 14.75 10.46
N GLN A 64 -3.34 15.38 9.47
CA GLN A 64 -2.05 14.97 8.87
C GLN A 64 -0.90 14.93 9.87
N ASP A 65 -0.88 15.84 10.85
CA ASP A 65 0.12 15.85 11.92
C ASP A 65 -0.02 14.68 12.90
N SER A 66 -1.12 13.92 12.84
CA SER A 66 -1.32 12.70 13.64
C SER A 66 -0.76 11.43 12.98
N VAL A 67 -0.53 11.46 11.67
CA VAL A 67 -0.02 10.31 10.91
C VAL A 67 1.41 9.98 11.33
N ARG A 68 1.70 8.70 11.53
CA ARG A 68 3.02 8.21 11.96
C ARG A 68 3.50 7.11 11.03
N PRO A 69 4.82 6.85 10.96
CA PRO A 69 5.32 5.64 10.34
C PRO A 69 4.71 4.39 10.98
N LEU A 70 4.38 3.40 10.17
CA LEU A 70 4.06 2.07 10.69
C LEU A 70 5.24 1.51 11.48
N ASN A 71 4.96 0.69 12.48
CA ASN A 71 5.99 -0.04 13.20
C ASN A 71 6.86 -0.85 12.21
N HIS A 72 8.17 -0.85 12.44
CA HIS A 72 9.17 -1.51 11.60
C HIS A 72 9.38 -0.92 10.20
N ALA A 73 8.70 0.17 9.83
CA ALA A 73 8.88 0.76 8.50
C ALA A 73 10.30 1.31 8.30
N ALA A 74 10.84 2.04 9.29
CA ALA A 74 12.18 2.58 9.21
C ALA A 74 13.24 1.48 9.12
N GLU A 75 13.16 0.47 10.00
CA GLU A 75 14.10 -0.66 10.02
C GLU A 75 14.04 -1.51 8.75
N PHE A 76 12.85 -1.60 8.14
CA PHE A 76 12.68 -2.30 6.88
C PHE A 76 13.30 -1.51 5.72
N LEU A 77 13.05 -0.21 5.62
CA LEU A 77 13.64 0.66 4.61
C LEU A 77 15.17 0.74 4.74
N ASP A 78 15.69 0.84 5.97
CA ASP A 78 17.13 0.75 6.25
C ASP A 78 17.73 -0.58 5.76
N TYR A 79 17.01 -1.68 5.96
CA TYR A 79 17.43 -2.98 5.45
C TYR A 79 17.46 -2.98 3.92
N CYS A 80 16.42 -2.49 3.27
CA CYS A 80 16.38 -2.40 1.82
C CYS A 80 17.55 -1.59 1.27
N GLN A 81 17.85 -0.44 1.86
CA GLN A 81 18.97 0.39 1.45
C GLN A 81 20.32 -0.30 1.64
N LYS A 82 20.55 -1.00 2.77
CA LYS A 82 21.78 -1.76 3.03
C LYS A 82 21.97 -2.92 2.06
N MET A 83 20.87 -3.49 1.59
CA MET A 83 20.87 -4.56 0.58
C MET A 83 20.88 -4.03 -0.85
N GLU A 84 20.97 -2.71 -1.02
CA GLU A 84 20.96 -2.02 -2.33
C GLU A 84 19.71 -2.35 -3.16
N LEU A 85 18.57 -2.51 -2.48
CA LEU A 85 17.29 -2.82 -3.10
C LEU A 85 16.64 -1.54 -3.61
N ARG A 86 16.16 -1.53 -4.86
CA ARG A 86 15.45 -0.38 -5.46
C ARG A 86 14.03 -0.32 -4.90
N CYS A 87 13.63 0.78 -4.28
CA CYS A 87 12.30 0.98 -3.72
C CYS A 87 11.52 2.04 -4.49
N PHE A 88 10.26 1.73 -4.80
CA PHE A 88 9.33 2.63 -5.49
C PHE A 88 8.04 2.75 -4.67
N VAL A 89 7.34 3.87 -4.80
CA VAL A 89 6.00 4.05 -4.24
C VAL A 89 4.99 4.18 -5.38
N LEU A 90 3.88 3.44 -5.29
CA LEU A 90 2.71 3.57 -6.15
C LEU A 90 1.46 3.68 -5.27
N SER A 91 0.87 4.88 -5.17
CA SER A 91 -0.16 5.18 -4.17
C SER A 91 -1.28 6.07 -4.70
N ALA A 92 -2.49 5.85 -4.19
CA ALA A 92 -3.63 6.73 -4.42
C ALA A 92 -3.60 8.01 -3.57
N ILE A 93 -2.68 8.11 -2.59
CA ILE A 93 -2.55 9.31 -1.75
C ILE A 93 -2.28 10.56 -2.60
N HIS A 94 -2.93 11.66 -2.26
CA HIS A 94 -2.69 12.92 -2.96
C HIS A 94 -1.22 13.38 -2.79
N PRO A 95 -0.53 13.84 -3.86
CA PRO A 95 0.91 14.18 -3.82
C PRO A 95 1.30 15.10 -2.67
N ARG A 96 0.52 16.15 -2.43
CA ARG A 96 0.76 17.12 -1.34
C ARG A 96 0.81 16.47 0.04
N HIS A 97 -0.08 15.50 0.32
CA HIS A 97 -0.10 14.81 1.61
C HIS A 97 1.10 13.87 1.74
N PHE A 98 1.44 13.18 0.65
CA PHE A 98 2.60 12.30 0.63
C PHE A 98 3.92 13.07 0.82
N GLU A 99 4.11 14.19 0.15
CA GLU A 99 5.28 15.07 0.31
C GLU A 99 5.43 15.52 1.78
N GLN A 100 4.33 15.86 2.44
CA GLN A 100 4.35 16.21 3.86
C GLN A 100 4.75 15.02 4.74
N HIS A 101 4.26 13.82 4.46
CA HIS A 101 4.68 12.59 5.15
C HIS A 101 6.18 12.32 4.95
N LEU A 102 6.71 12.49 3.74
CA LEU A 102 8.15 12.33 3.49
C LEU A 102 8.99 13.36 4.26
N ALA A 103 8.52 14.61 4.32
CA ALA A 103 9.20 15.66 5.08
C ALA A 103 9.22 15.39 6.59
N GLN A 104 8.12 14.84 7.15
CA GLN A 104 8.02 14.51 8.56
C GLN A 104 8.86 13.30 8.97
N THR A 105 8.99 12.32 8.08
CA THR A 105 9.67 11.04 8.38
C THR A 105 11.11 10.98 7.94
N GLY A 106 11.52 11.81 6.99
CA GLY A 106 12.82 11.73 6.33
C GLY A 106 12.96 10.55 5.38
N PHE A 107 11.87 9.87 5.00
CA PHE A 107 11.92 8.66 4.18
C PHE A 107 12.17 8.89 2.69
N ALA A 108 12.25 10.14 2.24
CA ALA A 108 12.43 10.46 0.82
C ALA A 108 13.66 9.78 0.18
N SER A 109 14.76 9.65 0.94
CA SER A 109 16.02 9.07 0.45
C SER A 109 16.00 7.56 0.24
N TYR A 110 14.98 6.86 0.71
CA TYR A 110 14.84 5.43 0.51
C TYR A 110 14.21 5.05 -0.83
N PHE A 111 13.49 5.99 -1.45
CA PHE A 111 12.74 5.71 -2.68
C PHE A 111 13.46 6.26 -3.90
N GLU A 112 13.66 5.41 -4.91
CA GLU A 112 14.19 5.84 -6.20
C GLU A 112 13.20 6.75 -6.93
N GLN A 113 11.89 6.42 -6.87
CA GLN A 113 10.82 7.23 -7.44
C GLN A 113 9.51 6.99 -6.68
N THR A 114 8.66 8.03 -6.65
CA THR A 114 7.32 7.96 -6.05
C THR A 114 6.26 8.38 -7.06
N TYR A 115 5.22 7.54 -7.18
CA TYR A 115 4.04 7.74 -8.00
C TYR A 115 2.83 7.87 -7.09
N THR A 116 2.27 9.07 -6.99
CA THR A 116 1.18 9.41 -6.08
C THR A 116 0.02 10.07 -6.81
N GLY A 117 -1.18 10.07 -6.23
CA GLY A 117 -2.40 10.53 -6.90
C GLY A 117 -2.90 9.55 -7.96
N ILE A 118 -2.50 8.30 -7.91
CA ILE A 118 -2.89 7.27 -8.87
C ILE A 118 -4.15 6.56 -8.36
N TRP A 119 -5.30 6.90 -8.91
CA TRP A 119 -6.60 6.37 -8.45
C TRP A 119 -6.76 4.88 -8.70
N ASP A 120 -6.43 4.43 -9.92
CA ASP A 120 -6.31 3.01 -10.23
C ASP A 120 -4.85 2.67 -10.55
N LYS A 121 -4.21 1.93 -9.66
CA LYS A 121 -2.80 1.58 -9.78
C LYS A 121 -2.52 0.63 -10.96
N ARG A 122 -3.55 -0.10 -11.42
CA ARG A 122 -3.46 -1.00 -12.58
C ARG A 122 -3.19 -0.24 -13.87
N ASP A 123 -3.65 1.02 -13.96
CA ASP A 123 -3.42 1.86 -15.14
C ASP A 123 -1.96 2.31 -15.29
N GLU A 124 -1.21 2.42 -14.18
CA GLU A 124 0.16 2.95 -14.17
C GLU A 124 1.24 1.86 -14.02
N ILE A 125 0.91 0.69 -13.46
CA ILE A 125 1.91 -0.31 -13.07
C ILE A 125 2.79 -0.76 -14.24
N HIS A 126 2.21 -1.02 -15.43
CA HIS A 126 2.97 -1.46 -16.60
C HIS A 126 3.91 -0.36 -17.12
N ALA A 127 3.43 0.90 -17.18
CA ALA A 127 4.25 2.04 -17.60
C ALA A 127 5.42 2.30 -16.64
N LEU A 128 5.19 2.12 -15.33
CA LEU A 128 6.21 2.21 -14.31
C LEU A 128 7.27 1.11 -14.50
N MET A 129 6.84 -0.13 -14.68
CA MET A 129 7.75 -1.27 -14.90
C MET A 129 8.61 -1.07 -16.15
N GLU A 130 8.02 -0.65 -17.25
CA GLU A 130 8.74 -0.37 -18.49
C GLU A 130 9.76 0.77 -18.30
N ARG A 131 9.32 1.89 -17.71
CA ARG A 131 10.16 3.09 -17.47
C ARG A 131 11.40 2.78 -16.65
N HIS A 132 11.29 1.89 -15.67
CA HIS A 132 12.38 1.51 -14.78
C HIS A 132 13.04 0.18 -15.12
N THR A 133 12.64 -0.44 -16.23
CA THR A 133 13.16 -1.72 -16.71
C THR A 133 13.06 -2.80 -15.61
N LEU A 134 11.87 -2.92 -15.00
CA LEU A 134 11.61 -3.88 -13.93
C LEU A 134 11.17 -5.23 -14.53
N ASN A 135 11.78 -6.31 -14.05
CA ASN A 135 11.39 -7.67 -14.41
C ASN A 135 10.33 -8.19 -13.41
N PRO A 136 9.14 -8.65 -13.86
CA PRO A 136 8.12 -9.18 -12.95
C PRO A 136 8.61 -10.29 -12.03
N GLU A 137 9.48 -11.19 -12.52
CA GLU A 137 10.01 -12.31 -11.72
C GLU A 137 10.99 -11.88 -10.63
N GLU A 138 11.52 -10.65 -10.73
CA GLU A 138 12.48 -10.07 -9.81
C GLU A 138 11.87 -8.92 -8.99
N THR A 139 10.55 -8.78 -9.07
CA THR A 139 9.79 -7.67 -8.53
C THR A 139 8.79 -8.21 -7.51
N LEU A 140 8.68 -7.60 -6.32
CA LEU A 140 7.67 -7.90 -5.32
C LEU A 140 6.82 -6.65 -5.06
N TYR A 141 5.49 -6.76 -5.21
CA TYR A 141 4.57 -5.68 -4.86
C TYR A 141 4.07 -5.87 -3.43
N ILE A 142 4.12 -4.85 -2.61
CA ILE A 142 3.69 -4.88 -1.22
C ILE A 142 2.52 -3.89 -0.99
N GLY A 143 1.37 -4.31 -0.42
CA GLY A 143 0.20 -3.46 -0.12
C GLY A 143 -0.70 -4.03 0.96
N ASP A 144 -1.63 -3.23 1.44
CA ASP A 144 -2.53 -3.55 2.55
C ASP A 144 -4.00 -3.60 2.12
N MET A 145 -4.24 -3.55 0.81
CA MET A 145 -5.58 -3.59 0.22
C MET A 145 -5.69 -4.67 -0.86
N GLU A 146 -6.92 -5.12 -1.11
CA GLU A 146 -7.22 -6.04 -2.23
C GLU A 146 -6.70 -5.47 -3.55
N HIS A 147 -6.89 -4.16 -3.76
CA HIS A 147 -6.44 -3.45 -4.96
C HIS A 147 -4.92 -3.54 -5.19
N ASP A 148 -4.11 -3.61 -4.13
CA ASP A 148 -2.65 -3.78 -4.24
C ASP A 148 -2.30 -5.15 -4.79
N VAL A 149 -2.93 -6.20 -4.25
CA VAL A 149 -2.74 -7.58 -4.73
C VAL A 149 -3.23 -7.72 -6.18
N GLU A 150 -4.39 -7.15 -6.50
CA GLU A 150 -4.92 -7.13 -7.86
C GLU A 150 -3.98 -6.39 -8.84
N THR A 151 -3.38 -5.28 -8.41
CA THR A 151 -2.40 -4.53 -9.21
C THR A 151 -1.16 -5.35 -9.47
N ALA A 152 -0.64 -6.03 -8.45
CA ALA A 152 0.51 -6.94 -8.59
C ALA A 152 0.21 -8.06 -9.61
N HIS A 153 -0.89 -8.76 -9.42
CA HIS A 153 -1.31 -9.85 -10.31
C HIS A 153 -1.58 -9.36 -11.74
N HIS A 154 -2.16 -8.15 -11.90
CA HIS A 154 -2.35 -7.53 -13.21
C HIS A 154 -1.04 -7.33 -13.96
N ALA A 155 0.04 -7.05 -13.26
CA ALA A 155 1.38 -6.86 -13.82
C ALA A 155 2.21 -8.16 -13.86
N GLY A 156 1.67 -9.29 -13.41
CA GLY A 156 2.41 -10.55 -13.29
C GLY A 156 3.50 -10.54 -12.21
N ILE A 157 3.38 -9.65 -11.22
CA ILE A 157 4.29 -9.49 -10.09
C ILE A 157 3.76 -10.28 -8.90
N PRO A 158 4.60 -11.03 -8.15
CA PRO A 158 4.23 -11.58 -6.86
C PRO A 158 3.71 -10.51 -5.90
N ALA A 159 2.59 -10.76 -5.25
CA ALA A 159 2.00 -9.88 -4.27
C ALA A 159 2.37 -10.26 -2.86
N CYS A 160 2.65 -9.25 -2.07
CA CYS A 160 2.91 -9.34 -0.66
C CYS A 160 1.92 -8.42 0.09
N ALA A 161 0.91 -8.93 0.86
CA ALA A 161 -0.12 -8.16 1.57
C ALA A 161 0.14 -7.93 3.08
N VAL A 162 -0.05 -6.75 3.72
CA VAL A 162 0.17 -6.45 5.16
C VAL A 162 -1.10 -6.38 5.96
N LEU A 163 -1.06 -6.82 7.22
CA LEU A 163 -2.17 -6.64 8.16
C LEU A 163 -2.13 -5.32 8.97
N THR A 164 -1.12 -4.50 8.77
CA THR A 164 -1.01 -3.22 9.49
C THR A 164 -1.85 -2.08 8.91
N GLY A 165 -2.50 -2.30 7.77
CA GLY A 165 -3.22 -1.27 7.02
C GLY A 165 -4.74 -1.37 7.03
N PHE A 166 -5.34 -1.04 5.89
CA PHE A 166 -6.80 -0.85 5.73
C PHE A 166 -7.58 -2.15 5.84
N LYS A 167 -7.09 -3.25 5.26
CA LYS A 167 -7.87 -4.49 5.18
C LYS A 167 -7.47 -5.53 6.21
N GLY A 168 -8.44 -6.34 6.59
CA GLY A 168 -8.21 -7.46 7.52
C GLY A 168 -7.78 -8.73 6.81
N LEU A 169 -7.34 -9.72 7.60
CA LEU A 169 -6.82 -11.00 7.15
C LEU A 169 -7.71 -11.70 6.12
N GLU A 170 -9.01 -11.77 6.38
CA GLU A 170 -9.92 -12.55 5.52
C GLU A 170 -10.07 -11.92 4.13
N ALA A 171 -10.19 -10.59 4.05
CA ALA A 171 -10.28 -9.86 2.79
C ALA A 171 -9.01 -10.05 1.95
N LEU A 172 -7.85 -9.85 2.56
CA LEU A 172 -6.57 -10.02 1.86
C LEU A 172 -6.31 -11.48 1.45
N ARG A 173 -6.68 -12.45 2.28
CA ARG A 173 -6.55 -13.88 1.95
C ARG A 173 -7.36 -14.27 0.70
N GLN A 174 -8.54 -13.68 0.51
CA GLN A 174 -9.39 -13.98 -0.65
C GLN A 174 -8.77 -13.54 -1.97
N THR A 175 -7.89 -12.53 -1.98
CA THR A 175 -7.14 -12.11 -3.17
C THR A 175 -5.98 -13.04 -3.53
N LYS A 176 -5.63 -13.99 -2.64
CA LYS A 176 -4.58 -15.00 -2.82
C LYS A 176 -3.19 -14.40 -3.08
N PRO A 177 -2.70 -13.49 -2.22
CA PRO A 177 -1.34 -12.98 -2.36
C PRO A 177 -0.33 -14.13 -2.17
N GLU A 178 0.83 -14.06 -2.82
CA GLU A 178 1.92 -15.03 -2.71
C GLU A 178 2.52 -15.06 -1.31
N LEU A 179 2.53 -13.92 -0.67
CA LEU A 179 2.90 -13.77 0.74
C LEU A 179 1.82 -13.01 1.51
N LEU A 180 1.70 -13.28 2.82
CA LEU A 180 0.87 -12.58 3.77
C LEU A 180 1.65 -12.48 5.12
N VAL A 181 2.08 -11.31 5.71
CA VAL A 181 2.73 -11.15 7.03
C VAL A 181 1.98 -10.15 7.92
N GLU A 182 2.24 -10.19 9.23
CA GLU A 182 1.60 -9.28 10.18
C GLU A 182 2.13 -7.84 10.04
N HIS A 183 3.44 -7.69 9.77
CA HIS A 183 4.11 -6.38 9.67
C HIS A 183 5.45 -6.47 8.92
N LEU A 184 6.00 -5.31 8.52
CA LEU A 184 7.27 -5.20 7.79
C LEU A 184 8.48 -5.86 8.52
N GLY A 185 8.43 -5.94 9.84
CA GLY A 185 9.45 -6.62 10.63
C GLY A 185 9.50 -8.12 10.33
N GLU A 186 8.34 -8.77 10.22
CA GLU A 186 8.27 -10.18 9.84
C GLU A 186 8.79 -10.42 8.42
N LEU A 187 8.42 -9.54 7.46
CA LEU A 187 8.96 -9.64 6.11
C LEU A 187 10.49 -9.56 6.12
N ARG A 188 11.05 -8.56 6.83
CA ARG A 188 12.50 -8.42 6.96
C ARG A 188 13.15 -9.68 7.56
N GLU A 189 12.58 -10.25 8.62
CA GLU A 189 13.10 -11.47 9.25
C GLU A 189 13.09 -12.66 8.29
N ARG A 190 12.04 -12.79 7.48
CA ARG A 190 11.98 -13.82 6.44
C ARG A 190 13.04 -13.63 5.38
N MET A 191 13.26 -12.39 4.91
CA MET A 191 14.30 -12.06 3.93
C MET A 191 15.70 -12.32 4.49
N VAL A 192 15.96 -12.01 5.74
CA VAL A 192 17.24 -12.29 6.41
C VAL A 192 17.46 -13.79 6.64
N SER A 193 16.45 -14.50 7.11
CA SER A 193 16.59 -15.92 7.48
C SER A 193 16.72 -16.86 6.28
N SER A 194 16.20 -16.45 5.12
CA SER A 194 16.30 -17.28 3.91
C SER A 194 17.72 -17.37 3.37
N GLN A 195 18.67 -16.46 3.74
CA GLN A 195 20.00 -16.29 3.12
C GLN A 195 20.01 -16.42 1.59
N LEU A 196 18.81 -16.48 1.03
CA LEU A 196 18.49 -16.77 -0.33
C LEU A 196 17.70 -15.59 -0.87
N ASP A 197 17.67 -15.51 -2.15
CA ASP A 197 16.72 -14.79 -2.95
C ASP A 197 15.35 -14.75 -2.26
N PRO A 198 14.87 -13.60 -1.76
CA PRO A 198 13.58 -13.54 -1.10
C PRO A 198 12.43 -13.94 -2.03
N ILE A 199 12.60 -13.81 -3.35
CA ILE A 199 11.64 -14.23 -4.36
C ILE A 199 11.77 -15.73 -4.66
N ALA A 200 12.97 -16.28 -4.72
CA ALA A 200 13.19 -17.73 -4.91
C ALA A 200 12.79 -18.56 -3.67
N SER A 201 12.76 -17.96 -2.47
CA SER A 201 12.27 -18.63 -1.26
C SER A 201 10.75 -18.70 -1.17
N ILE A 202 10.02 -17.97 -2.03
CA ILE A 202 8.56 -18.10 -2.20
C ILE A 202 8.26 -19.38 -2.99
N ASN A 203 8.56 -20.54 -2.41
CA ASN A 203 8.17 -21.81 -2.97
C ASN A 203 6.70 -22.09 -2.63
N LEU A 204 5.81 -21.63 -3.49
CA LEU A 204 4.35 -21.71 -3.35
C LEU A 204 3.84 -23.15 -3.18
N SER A 205 4.63 -24.18 -3.54
CA SER A 205 4.21 -25.58 -3.49
C SER A 205 4.30 -26.20 -2.10
N GLN A 206 4.95 -25.57 -1.13
CA GLN A 206 5.25 -26.17 0.19
C GLN A 206 4.62 -25.47 1.40
N ASN A 207 3.85 -24.39 1.21
CA ASN A 207 3.24 -23.69 2.33
C ASN A 207 1.74 -23.99 2.43
N PRO A 208 1.31 -24.97 3.25
CA PRO A 208 -0.10 -25.35 3.39
C PRO A 208 -0.93 -24.36 4.22
N PHE A 209 -0.30 -23.32 4.79
CA PHE A 209 -0.98 -22.31 5.60
C PHE A 209 -0.74 -20.92 5.04
N PRO A 210 -1.83 -20.15 4.81
CA PRO A 210 -1.70 -18.75 4.42
C PRO A 210 -1.13 -17.95 5.58
N ILE A 211 -0.03 -17.26 5.37
CA ILE A 211 0.66 -16.43 6.34
C ILE A 211 0.52 -14.97 5.92
N PRO A 212 0.19 -14.05 6.85
CA PRO A 212 -0.09 -12.64 6.57
C PRO A 212 1.11 -11.76 6.19
N THR A 213 0.95 -10.75 5.34
CA THR A 213 2.01 -10.13 4.56
C THR A 213 1.89 -8.67 4.22
N VAL A 214 2.91 -8.04 3.81
CA VAL A 214 2.99 -6.64 3.40
C VAL A 214 3.61 -6.42 2.07
N GLY A 215 3.25 -5.31 1.53
CA GLY A 215 3.60 -4.79 0.31
C GLY A 215 4.79 -3.85 0.14
N ALA A 216 5.87 -4.22 -0.56
CA ALA A 216 6.94 -3.40 -1.14
C ALA A 216 7.74 -4.16 -2.19
N LEU A 217 8.35 -3.51 -3.11
CA LEU A 217 9.15 -4.08 -4.18
C LEU A 217 10.65 -3.97 -3.90
N ILE A 218 11.44 -5.04 -3.90
CA ILE A 218 12.87 -5.03 -3.54
C ILE A 218 13.76 -5.54 -4.67
N HIS A 219 14.94 -4.94 -4.83
CA HIS A 219 15.97 -5.31 -5.79
C HIS A 219 17.32 -5.58 -5.12
N ASP A 220 18.07 -6.55 -5.58
CA ASP A 220 19.43 -6.84 -5.16
C ASP A 220 20.47 -6.56 -6.25
N HIS A 221 21.76 -6.86 -5.98
CA HIS A 221 22.87 -6.69 -6.92
C HIS A 221 22.71 -7.42 -8.27
N GLN A 222 21.71 -8.28 -8.44
CA GLN A 222 21.46 -9.04 -9.65
C GLN A 222 20.30 -8.48 -10.48
N GLY A 223 19.69 -7.39 -10.06
CA GLY A 223 18.66 -6.71 -10.82
C GLY A 223 17.22 -6.83 -10.28
N ARG A 224 17.00 -7.39 -9.06
CA ARG A 224 15.65 -7.67 -8.50
C ARG A 224 15.06 -6.48 -7.74
N VAL A 225 13.78 -6.22 -7.87
CA VAL A 225 13.11 -4.94 -7.48
C VAL A 225 11.94 -5.13 -6.51
N LEU A 226 11.73 -4.17 -5.60
CA LEU A 226 10.62 -4.13 -4.65
C LEU A 226 9.76 -2.86 -4.82
N MET A 227 8.41 -2.98 -4.86
CA MET A 227 7.47 -1.84 -4.95
C MET A 227 6.60 -1.75 -3.69
N ILE A 228 6.46 -0.56 -3.13
CA ILE A 228 5.60 -0.23 -1.97
C ILE A 228 4.40 0.60 -2.40
#